data_28da7f20e6a61cb994d3894a29fa6625
#
_entry.id   28da7f20e6a61cb994d3894a29fa6625
#
_cell.length_a   1.000
_cell.length_b   1.000
_cell.length_c   1.000
_cell.angle_alpha   90.00
_cell.angle_beta   90.00
_cell.angle_gamma   90.00
#
_symmetry.space_group_name_H-M   'P 1'
#
loop_
_entity.id
_entity.type
_entity.pdbx_description
1 polymer ?
#
loop_
_entity_poly.entity_id
_entity_poly.type
_entity_poly.pdbx_seq_one_letter_code
_entity_poly.pdbx_strand_id
1 'polypeptide(L)'
;MTTERLTTAQALVKWMCAQHIAHDDGTTEPVFAGVFGIFGHGNVTCLAEALERVQDQLPTWRGQNEQGMALAGVAYAKAKRGRRIMVATSSVGPGATNMVTAAGVAMANRLPLLILSGDTFQNRRPDPVLQQVEHFGEPSMTVNDCFKPVVRYWDRITHPEQLMASLPQALQTMLDPATRGPAFVGLPQDIQAQAHDFPAAFFETKVWRVPRQRADEAQIAAAAAALKTAQRPLIIAGGGTLYSGAEGLLNDFAARRGIPVAETTAGKTSVLDSHEHGIGLTGPTGSSAGNALAQDADVVLLLGTRLQDFTTGSWTCFQDENVRFININTAAFDAHKHRSLPVVGDALACLSELDDAMGDWSAPPARMAQARAAMAEWRAYLNERRTPDNQTPTYAQVVGAVNELSTADDSVLTAAGGLPGEMNKGWLAKSHRSYDCEYGFSCMGYEISGGWGAAMAHAETRTGDGELIVFVGDGSYMMMNSDLYSSVLSGHKMIVVVCDNGGYAVINRLQNFKGGESFNNLIKDCRLGDGVEPFMPDFAAHAASMGAIVYDVDTIAELSEAFTKARSADRTVVISTRVQSHDWTGGDSWWDVGVPEVSPREQVRAAKEEHEQGRANQRVGV
;
A
#
# COMPACT_ATOMS: atom_id res chain seq x y z
N MET A 1 15.15 -35.55 24.67
CA MET A 1 14.26 -34.41 24.46
C MET A 1 12.85 -34.95 24.28
N THR A 2 11.85 -34.34 24.89
CA THR A 2 10.46 -34.71 24.66
C THR A 2 10.06 -34.32 23.24
N THR A 3 9.33 -35.19 22.55
CA THR A 3 8.84 -34.98 21.19
C THR A 3 7.34 -35.06 21.15
N GLU A 4 6.73 -34.40 20.17
CA GLU A 4 5.31 -34.54 19.85
C GLU A 4 5.18 -35.06 18.42
N ARG A 5 4.36 -36.12 18.27
CA ARG A 5 4.08 -36.69 16.95
C ARG A 5 2.91 -35.97 16.31
N LEU A 6 3.20 -35.17 15.30
CA LEU A 6 2.24 -34.32 14.58
C LEU A 6 2.43 -34.51 13.07
N THR A 7 1.36 -34.27 12.29
CA THR A 7 1.52 -34.10 10.84
C THR A 7 2.22 -32.76 10.56
N THR A 8 2.81 -32.63 9.37
CA THR A 8 3.43 -31.36 8.93
C THR A 8 2.46 -30.20 9.04
N ALA A 9 1.20 -30.38 8.61
CA ALA A 9 0.17 -29.34 8.71
C ALA A 9 -0.16 -28.96 10.16
N GLN A 10 -0.32 -29.98 11.06
CA GLN A 10 -0.57 -29.73 12.48
C GLN A 10 0.58 -29.02 13.16
N ALA A 11 1.84 -29.40 12.84
CA ALA A 11 3.03 -28.78 13.38
C ALA A 11 3.16 -27.31 12.93
N LEU A 12 2.88 -27.00 11.65
CA LEU A 12 2.89 -25.65 11.11
C LEU A 12 1.86 -24.76 11.84
N VAL A 13 0.62 -25.22 11.98
CA VAL A 13 -0.45 -24.46 12.63
C VAL A 13 -0.14 -24.25 14.12
N LYS A 14 0.30 -25.29 14.84
CA LYS A 14 0.70 -25.18 16.23
C LYS A 14 1.86 -24.20 16.42
N TRP A 15 2.84 -24.21 15.54
CA TRP A 15 3.95 -23.27 15.57
C TRP A 15 3.46 -21.83 15.37
N MET A 16 2.54 -21.58 14.43
CA MET A 16 1.99 -20.24 14.20
C MET A 16 1.29 -19.68 15.45
N CYS A 17 0.49 -20.49 16.16
CA CYS A 17 -0.18 -20.07 17.38
C CYS A 17 0.80 -19.69 18.51
N ALA A 18 2.01 -20.25 18.52
CA ALA A 18 3.02 -19.98 19.53
C ALA A 18 3.86 -18.70 19.30
N GLN A 19 3.72 -18.04 18.15
CA GLN A 19 4.52 -16.85 17.83
C GLN A 19 3.83 -15.57 18.31
N HIS A 20 4.53 -14.80 19.13
CA HIS A 20 4.05 -13.53 19.69
C HIS A 20 5.02 -12.39 19.31
N ILE A 21 4.51 -11.16 19.29
CA ILE A 21 5.32 -9.96 19.07
C ILE A 21 5.19 -9.03 20.28
N ALA A 22 6.29 -8.43 20.67
CA ALA A 22 6.33 -7.40 21.70
C ALA A 22 6.23 -6.02 21.05
N HIS A 23 5.42 -5.14 21.63
CA HIS A 23 5.31 -3.73 21.31
C HIS A 23 6.25 -2.88 22.17
N ASP A 24 6.42 -1.60 21.77
CA ASP A 24 7.32 -0.67 22.46
C ASP A 24 6.81 -0.31 23.87
N ASP A 25 5.50 -0.45 24.13
CA ASP A 25 4.87 -0.28 25.45
C ASP A 25 5.01 -1.51 26.38
N GLY A 26 5.66 -2.56 25.90
CA GLY A 26 5.86 -3.82 26.64
C GLY A 26 4.71 -4.82 26.51
N THR A 27 3.62 -4.49 25.86
CA THR A 27 2.54 -5.45 25.59
C THR A 27 2.97 -6.50 24.57
N THR A 28 2.32 -7.65 24.59
CA THR A 28 2.56 -8.74 23.62
C THR A 28 1.25 -9.23 23.04
N GLU A 29 1.25 -9.59 21.78
CA GLU A 29 0.11 -10.19 21.10
C GLU A 29 0.57 -11.26 20.08
N PRO A 30 -0.32 -12.16 19.60
CA PRO A 30 0.02 -13.09 18.53
C PRO A 30 0.48 -12.37 17.27
N VAL A 31 1.56 -12.86 16.64
CA VAL A 31 2.05 -12.34 15.35
C VAL A 31 1.02 -12.60 14.25
N PHE A 32 0.50 -13.83 14.19
CA PHE A 32 -0.49 -14.21 13.21
C PHE A 32 -1.89 -13.93 13.75
N ALA A 33 -2.59 -12.98 13.12
CA ALA A 33 -3.91 -12.53 13.54
C ALA A 33 -5.02 -13.47 13.08
N GLY A 34 -4.78 -14.22 12.00
CA GLY A 34 -5.73 -15.13 11.42
C GLY A 34 -5.29 -15.63 10.05
N VAL A 35 -6.14 -16.43 9.43
CA VAL A 35 -5.90 -17.04 8.13
C VAL A 35 -7.04 -16.69 7.19
N PHE A 36 -6.74 -16.17 6.02
CA PHE A 36 -7.67 -16.15 4.89
C PHE A 36 -7.50 -17.43 4.08
N GLY A 37 -8.58 -18.18 3.86
CA GLY A 37 -8.51 -19.46 3.20
C GLY A 37 -9.58 -19.71 2.16
N ILE A 38 -9.14 -20.20 1.00
CA ILE A 38 -9.99 -20.90 0.02
C ILE A 38 -9.39 -22.29 -0.14
N PHE A 39 -10.07 -23.26 0.46
CA PHE A 39 -9.58 -24.65 0.46
C PHE A 39 -9.98 -25.39 -0.82
N GLY A 40 -9.17 -26.38 -1.18
CA GLY A 40 -9.44 -27.36 -2.20
C GLY A 40 -8.75 -28.67 -1.86
N HIS A 41 -8.78 -29.65 -2.79
CA HIS A 41 -8.20 -30.99 -2.55
C HIS A 41 -6.71 -30.94 -2.15
N GLY A 42 -5.99 -29.87 -2.47
CA GLY A 42 -4.56 -29.72 -2.17
C GLY A 42 -4.25 -29.39 -0.70
N ASN A 43 -5.23 -28.99 0.11
CA ASN A 43 -4.99 -28.58 1.51
C ASN A 43 -6.16 -28.79 2.47
N VAL A 44 -7.39 -29.15 1.99
CA VAL A 44 -8.58 -29.24 2.83
C VAL A 44 -8.51 -30.36 3.86
N THR A 45 -7.86 -31.47 3.55
CA THR A 45 -7.81 -32.64 4.44
C THR A 45 -6.69 -32.59 5.48
N CYS A 46 -5.72 -31.68 5.30
CA CYS A 46 -4.57 -31.59 6.21
C CYS A 46 -4.49 -30.21 6.86
N LEU A 47 -4.24 -29.14 6.07
CA LEU A 47 -4.10 -27.80 6.63
C LEU A 47 -5.40 -27.28 7.20
N ALA A 48 -6.54 -27.47 6.50
CA ALA A 48 -7.84 -27.01 7.02
C ALA A 48 -8.25 -27.79 8.27
N GLU A 49 -7.98 -29.10 8.35
CA GLU A 49 -8.22 -29.91 9.57
C GLU A 49 -7.42 -29.38 10.76
N ALA A 50 -6.16 -29.00 10.55
CA ALA A 50 -5.33 -28.43 11.59
C ALA A 50 -5.82 -27.03 12.05
N LEU A 51 -6.30 -26.20 11.11
CA LEU A 51 -6.84 -24.86 11.40
C LEU A 51 -8.19 -24.94 12.11
N GLU A 52 -9.04 -25.91 11.76
CA GLU A 52 -10.34 -26.11 12.41
C GLU A 52 -10.22 -26.23 13.94
N ARG A 53 -9.16 -26.87 14.43
CA ARG A 53 -8.92 -27.14 15.85
C ARG A 53 -8.46 -25.94 16.66
N VAL A 54 -8.08 -24.84 16.04
CA VAL A 54 -7.48 -23.66 16.70
C VAL A 54 -8.21 -22.35 16.38
N GLN A 55 -9.49 -22.41 16.03
CA GLN A 55 -10.28 -21.25 15.62
C GLN A 55 -10.36 -20.14 16.67
N ASP A 56 -10.25 -20.47 17.94
CA ASP A 56 -10.19 -19.55 19.08
C ASP A 56 -8.84 -18.82 19.23
N GLN A 57 -7.77 -19.39 18.67
CA GLN A 57 -6.41 -18.81 18.74
C GLN A 57 -5.97 -18.22 17.39
N LEU A 58 -6.37 -18.85 16.29
CA LEU A 58 -6.01 -18.49 14.92
C LEU A 58 -7.24 -18.60 14.02
N PRO A 59 -8.16 -17.61 14.05
CA PRO A 59 -9.41 -17.66 13.31
C PRO A 59 -9.17 -17.72 11.80
N THR A 60 -10.00 -18.49 11.10
CA THR A 60 -9.93 -18.66 9.66
C THR A 60 -11.14 -18.01 8.99
N TRP A 61 -10.89 -17.11 8.04
CA TRP A 61 -11.88 -16.36 7.29
C TRP A 61 -11.94 -16.85 5.85
N ARG A 62 -13.13 -17.03 5.32
CA ARG A 62 -13.30 -17.42 3.93
C ARG A 62 -13.22 -16.20 3.01
N GLY A 63 -12.30 -16.22 2.04
CA GLY A 63 -12.30 -15.28 0.91
C GLY A 63 -13.27 -15.70 -0.20
N GLN A 64 -13.47 -14.82 -1.18
CA GLN A 64 -14.25 -15.11 -2.40
C GLN A 64 -13.34 -15.29 -3.63
N ASN A 65 -12.14 -14.72 -3.58
CA ASN A 65 -11.10 -14.80 -4.58
C ASN A 65 -9.73 -14.80 -3.89
N GLU A 66 -8.79 -15.62 -4.34
CA GLU A 66 -7.49 -15.77 -3.66
C GLU A 66 -6.64 -14.49 -3.75
N GLN A 67 -6.71 -13.75 -4.85
CA GLN A 67 -6.06 -12.45 -4.95
C GLN A 67 -6.65 -11.48 -3.92
N GLY A 68 -7.98 -11.41 -3.85
CA GLY A 68 -8.68 -10.52 -2.93
C GLY A 68 -8.33 -10.79 -1.47
N MET A 69 -8.44 -12.05 -1.01
CA MET A 69 -8.12 -12.39 0.38
C MET A 69 -6.64 -12.13 0.72
N ALA A 70 -5.73 -12.33 -0.22
CA ALA A 70 -4.31 -12.03 -0.01
C ALA A 70 -4.07 -10.51 0.03
N LEU A 71 -4.78 -9.69 -0.78
CA LEU A 71 -4.76 -8.22 -0.70
C LEU A 71 -5.34 -7.73 0.63
N ALA A 72 -6.39 -8.37 1.15
CA ALA A 72 -6.91 -8.09 2.50
C ALA A 72 -5.83 -8.32 3.57
N GLY A 73 -5.06 -9.41 3.44
CA GLY A 73 -3.91 -9.68 4.33
C GLY A 73 -2.83 -8.60 4.26
N VAL A 74 -2.54 -8.09 3.08
CA VAL A 74 -1.58 -6.97 2.88
C VAL A 74 -2.07 -5.70 3.56
N ALA A 75 -3.34 -5.33 3.36
CA ALA A 75 -3.91 -4.13 3.96
C ALA A 75 -4.00 -4.22 5.49
N TYR A 76 -4.38 -5.38 6.02
CA TYR A 76 -4.34 -5.66 7.46
C TYR A 76 -2.94 -5.42 8.04
N ALA A 77 -1.91 -6.03 7.43
CA ALA A 77 -0.53 -5.87 7.86
C ALA A 77 -0.06 -4.41 7.77
N LYS A 78 -0.50 -3.66 6.75
CA LYS A 78 -0.20 -2.24 6.59
C LYS A 78 -0.81 -1.41 7.73
N ALA A 79 -2.07 -1.62 8.04
CA ALA A 79 -2.76 -0.96 9.16
C ALA A 79 -2.11 -1.27 10.52
N LYS A 80 -1.57 -2.48 10.69
CA LYS A 80 -0.80 -2.92 11.87
C LYS A 80 0.71 -2.62 11.78
N ARG A 81 1.15 -1.78 10.81
CA ARG A 81 2.54 -1.37 10.57
C ARG A 81 3.53 -2.53 10.42
N GLY A 82 3.07 -3.62 9.85
CA GLY A 82 3.85 -4.84 9.63
C GLY A 82 4.25 -5.58 10.91
N ARG A 83 3.58 -5.32 12.02
CA ARG A 83 3.81 -6.02 13.29
C ARG A 83 2.91 -7.24 13.45
N ARG A 84 1.66 -7.18 12.95
CA ARG A 84 0.77 -8.34 12.87
C ARG A 84 0.52 -8.74 11.43
N ILE A 85 0.35 -10.02 11.21
CA ILE A 85 0.34 -10.64 9.89
C ILE A 85 -0.90 -11.51 9.74
N MET A 86 -1.60 -11.38 8.61
CA MET A 86 -2.56 -12.38 8.16
C MET A 86 -1.85 -13.40 7.26
N VAL A 87 -2.31 -14.63 7.35
CA VAL A 87 -1.89 -15.72 6.46
C VAL A 87 -2.90 -15.84 5.32
N ALA A 88 -2.46 -16.04 4.10
CA ALA A 88 -3.33 -16.39 2.98
C ALA A 88 -3.02 -17.81 2.52
N THR A 89 -4.04 -18.67 2.45
CA THR A 89 -3.86 -20.05 1.97
C THR A 89 -4.86 -20.41 0.89
N SER A 90 -4.34 -21.09 -0.13
CA SER A 90 -5.15 -21.62 -1.22
C SER A 90 -4.83 -23.09 -1.47
N SER A 91 -5.65 -23.72 -2.29
CA SER A 91 -5.39 -25.05 -2.83
C SER A 91 -4.09 -25.08 -3.65
N VAL A 92 -4.06 -25.79 -4.73
CA VAL A 92 -2.93 -25.90 -5.67
C VAL A 92 -3.26 -25.20 -6.99
N GLY A 93 -2.27 -24.97 -7.83
CA GLY A 93 -2.46 -24.50 -9.20
C GLY A 93 -3.12 -23.14 -9.31
N PRO A 94 -4.34 -23.04 -9.88
CA PRO A 94 -4.99 -21.75 -10.16
C PRO A 94 -5.25 -20.92 -8.89
N GLY A 95 -5.58 -21.56 -7.77
CA GLY A 95 -5.76 -20.83 -6.50
C GLY A 95 -4.44 -20.21 -6.01
N ALA A 96 -3.31 -20.92 -6.17
CA ALA A 96 -2.00 -20.36 -5.87
C ALA A 96 -1.66 -19.20 -6.80
N THR A 97 -1.78 -19.38 -8.12
CA THR A 97 -1.40 -18.34 -9.10
C THR A 97 -2.21 -17.07 -8.96
N ASN A 98 -3.47 -17.15 -8.53
CA ASN A 98 -4.28 -15.97 -8.23
C ASN A 98 -3.65 -15.05 -7.15
N MET A 99 -2.84 -15.57 -6.22
CA MET A 99 -2.20 -14.77 -5.18
C MET A 99 -0.90 -14.06 -5.63
N VAL A 100 -0.40 -14.32 -6.83
CA VAL A 100 0.88 -13.75 -7.31
C VAL A 100 0.84 -12.23 -7.36
N THR A 101 -0.25 -11.64 -7.85
CA THR A 101 -0.43 -10.18 -7.86
C THR A 101 -0.39 -9.60 -6.45
N ALA A 102 -1.07 -10.21 -5.48
CA ALA A 102 -1.05 -9.77 -4.10
C ALA A 102 0.35 -9.90 -3.46
N ALA A 103 1.09 -10.97 -3.79
CA ALA A 103 2.50 -11.08 -3.40
C ALA A 103 3.33 -9.94 -3.98
N GLY A 104 3.10 -9.56 -5.25
CA GLY A 104 3.72 -8.39 -5.89
C GLY A 104 3.43 -7.08 -5.17
N VAL A 105 2.18 -6.87 -4.75
CA VAL A 105 1.77 -5.71 -3.93
C VAL A 105 2.53 -5.70 -2.60
N ALA A 106 2.56 -6.82 -1.87
CA ALA A 106 3.29 -6.94 -0.62
C ALA A 106 4.80 -6.70 -0.80
N MET A 107 5.40 -7.26 -1.87
CA MET A 107 6.81 -7.11 -2.21
C MET A 107 7.17 -5.65 -2.53
N ALA A 108 6.38 -4.99 -3.39
CA ALA A 108 6.62 -3.61 -3.80
C ALA A 108 6.47 -2.63 -2.64
N ASN A 109 5.51 -2.87 -1.73
CA ASN A 109 5.26 -2.03 -0.55
C ASN A 109 6.04 -2.47 0.70
N ARG A 110 6.83 -3.54 0.62
CA ARG A 110 7.59 -4.10 1.75
C ARG A 110 6.72 -4.42 2.96
N LEU A 111 5.64 -5.12 2.70
CA LEU A 111 4.68 -5.55 3.69
C LEU A 111 4.79 -7.05 3.93
N PRO A 112 4.63 -7.51 5.17
CA PRO A 112 4.62 -8.93 5.46
C PRO A 112 3.29 -9.56 5.03
N LEU A 113 3.39 -10.74 4.42
CA LEU A 113 2.28 -11.63 4.12
C LEU A 113 2.82 -13.04 4.11
N LEU A 114 2.24 -13.94 4.88
CA LEU A 114 2.58 -15.38 4.77
C LEU A 114 1.62 -16.04 3.78
N ILE A 115 2.16 -16.58 2.70
CA ILE A 115 1.40 -17.31 1.70
C ILE A 115 1.70 -18.81 1.86
N LEU A 116 0.66 -19.57 2.15
CA LEU A 116 0.71 -21.03 2.22
C LEU A 116 -0.08 -21.60 1.04
N SER A 117 0.55 -22.43 0.23
CA SER A 117 -0.14 -23.08 -0.90
C SER A 117 0.13 -24.56 -0.91
N GLY A 118 -0.88 -25.33 -1.28
CA GLY A 118 -0.65 -26.72 -1.68
C GLY A 118 0.34 -26.79 -2.86
N ASP A 119 1.02 -27.92 -2.99
CA ASP A 119 1.96 -28.17 -4.09
C ASP A 119 1.81 -29.59 -4.60
N THR A 120 2.52 -29.93 -5.65
CA THR A 120 2.53 -31.27 -6.24
C THR A 120 3.02 -32.33 -5.24
N PHE A 121 2.72 -33.60 -5.51
CA PHE A 121 3.21 -34.71 -4.67
C PHE A 121 4.72 -34.90 -4.81
N GLN A 122 5.44 -34.94 -3.70
CA GLN A 122 6.88 -35.18 -3.70
C GLN A 122 7.23 -36.61 -4.14
N ASN A 123 6.38 -37.57 -3.80
CA ASN A 123 6.57 -38.97 -4.20
C ASN A 123 6.32 -39.21 -5.70
N ARG A 124 5.72 -38.26 -6.43
CA ARG A 124 5.42 -38.30 -7.87
C ARG A 124 4.62 -39.52 -8.34
N ARG A 125 3.86 -40.17 -7.44
CA ARG A 125 3.00 -41.27 -7.82
C ARG A 125 1.84 -40.88 -8.71
N PRO A 126 1.07 -39.80 -8.35
CA PRO A 126 0.14 -39.20 -9.30
C PRO A 126 0.91 -38.25 -10.22
N ASP A 127 0.89 -38.53 -11.52
CA ASP A 127 1.55 -37.75 -12.57
C ASP A 127 0.82 -37.94 -13.90
N PRO A 128 0.31 -36.88 -14.56
CA PRO A 128 0.28 -35.48 -14.10
C PRO A 128 -0.72 -35.25 -12.97
N VAL A 129 -0.38 -34.31 -12.08
CA VAL A 129 -1.23 -33.97 -10.92
C VAL A 129 -2.31 -32.99 -11.32
N LEU A 130 -3.54 -33.22 -10.85
CA LEU A 130 -4.66 -32.27 -11.03
C LEU A 130 -4.29 -30.85 -10.54
N GLN A 131 -4.62 -29.84 -11.32
CA GLN A 131 -4.32 -28.43 -11.05
C GLN A 131 -2.81 -28.10 -10.97
N GLN A 132 -1.98 -28.86 -11.67
CA GLN A 132 -0.57 -28.55 -11.88
C GLN A 132 -0.27 -28.38 -13.36
N VAL A 133 0.88 -27.82 -13.67
CA VAL A 133 1.43 -27.76 -15.03
C VAL A 133 2.67 -28.62 -15.10
N GLU A 134 2.79 -29.38 -16.20
CA GLU A 134 3.97 -30.17 -16.46
C GLU A 134 5.07 -29.32 -17.11
N HIS A 135 6.26 -29.37 -16.55
CA HIS A 135 7.45 -28.76 -17.14
C HIS A 135 8.36 -29.85 -17.70
N PHE A 136 8.40 -29.99 -19.01
CA PHE A 136 9.07 -31.13 -19.67
C PHE A 136 10.58 -31.19 -19.42
N GLY A 137 11.24 -30.03 -19.25
CA GLY A 137 12.68 -29.97 -19.04
C GLY A 137 13.11 -30.00 -17.57
N GLU A 138 12.18 -29.78 -16.62
CA GLU A 138 12.51 -29.69 -15.19
C GLU A 138 11.35 -30.19 -14.31
N PRO A 139 11.29 -31.50 -14.06
CA PRO A 139 10.20 -32.12 -13.28
C PRO A 139 10.10 -31.63 -11.82
N SER A 140 11.12 -30.95 -11.28
CA SER A 140 11.11 -30.34 -9.96
C SER A 140 10.40 -28.99 -9.91
N MET A 141 10.23 -28.32 -11.05
CA MET A 141 9.52 -27.04 -11.17
C MET A 141 8.01 -27.30 -11.11
N THR A 142 7.34 -26.51 -10.28
CA THR A 142 5.88 -26.50 -10.17
C THR A 142 5.34 -25.09 -10.43
N VAL A 143 4.02 -24.95 -10.52
CA VAL A 143 3.39 -23.64 -10.70
C VAL A 143 3.77 -22.67 -9.57
N ASN A 144 4.07 -23.16 -8.37
CA ASN A 144 4.44 -22.35 -7.21
C ASN A 144 5.79 -21.63 -7.37
N ASP A 145 6.62 -22.04 -8.33
CA ASP A 145 7.89 -21.35 -8.64
C ASP A 145 7.65 -19.93 -9.20
N CYS A 146 6.44 -19.63 -9.70
CA CYS A 146 6.07 -18.28 -10.16
C CYS A 146 6.08 -17.21 -9.03
N PHE A 147 6.10 -17.61 -7.76
CA PHE A 147 6.23 -16.68 -6.65
C PHE A 147 7.65 -16.18 -6.42
N LYS A 148 8.70 -16.91 -6.88
CA LYS A 148 10.11 -16.55 -6.62
C LYS A 148 10.45 -15.08 -6.91
N PRO A 149 10.02 -14.45 -8.01
CA PRO A 149 10.33 -13.04 -8.28
C PRO A 149 9.53 -12.04 -7.45
N VAL A 150 8.46 -12.45 -6.76
CA VAL A 150 7.53 -11.55 -6.07
C VAL A 150 7.46 -11.78 -4.56
N VAL A 151 8.37 -12.57 -3.98
CA VAL A 151 8.46 -12.77 -2.53
C VAL A 151 9.90 -12.58 -2.03
N ARG A 152 10.04 -12.26 -0.73
CA ARG A 152 11.35 -12.13 -0.06
C ARG A 152 11.90 -13.46 0.43
N TYR A 153 11.02 -14.37 0.80
CA TYR A 153 11.36 -15.71 1.23
C TYR A 153 10.51 -16.72 0.47
N TRP A 154 11.13 -17.74 -0.06
CA TRP A 154 10.44 -18.81 -0.76
C TRP A 154 11.03 -20.16 -0.37
N ASP A 155 10.16 -21.10 0.04
CA ASP A 155 10.57 -22.47 0.30
C ASP A 155 9.47 -23.46 -0.11
N ARG A 156 9.87 -24.70 -0.38
CA ARG A 156 9.00 -25.86 -0.60
C ARG A 156 9.35 -26.92 0.42
N ILE A 157 8.42 -27.27 1.27
CA ILE A 157 8.62 -28.26 2.34
C ILE A 157 8.53 -29.67 1.75
N THR A 158 9.66 -30.26 1.48
CA THR A 158 9.76 -31.62 0.92
C THR A 158 9.97 -32.71 1.98
N HIS A 159 10.19 -32.30 3.23
CA HIS A 159 10.30 -33.15 4.40
C HIS A 159 9.81 -32.40 5.65
N PRO A 160 9.10 -33.04 6.59
CA PRO A 160 8.54 -32.38 7.76
C PRO A 160 9.54 -31.59 8.61
N GLU A 161 10.76 -32.10 8.79
CA GLU A 161 11.84 -31.46 9.56
C GLU A 161 12.21 -30.06 9.05
N GLN A 162 12.00 -29.76 7.77
CA GLN A 162 12.33 -28.47 7.17
C GLN A 162 11.53 -27.31 7.80
N LEU A 163 10.34 -27.58 8.38
CA LEU A 163 9.56 -26.56 9.09
C LEU A 163 10.38 -25.88 10.17
N MET A 164 11.23 -26.62 10.91
CA MET A 164 12.03 -26.09 12.02
C MET A 164 13.04 -25.03 11.59
N ALA A 165 13.52 -25.09 10.35
CA ALA A 165 14.41 -24.09 9.78
C ALA A 165 13.65 -23.02 8.99
N SER A 166 12.70 -23.45 8.15
CA SER A 166 12.01 -22.58 7.20
C SER A 166 11.10 -21.54 7.88
N LEU A 167 10.26 -21.95 8.83
CA LEU A 167 9.27 -21.06 9.44
C LEU A 167 9.90 -19.91 10.23
N PRO A 168 10.94 -20.13 11.07
CA PRO A 168 11.61 -19.00 11.75
C PRO A 168 12.29 -18.04 10.78
N GLN A 169 12.89 -18.51 9.69
CA GLN A 169 13.53 -17.67 8.67
C GLN A 169 12.49 -16.85 7.89
N ALA A 170 11.36 -17.46 7.51
CA ALA A 170 10.25 -16.77 6.87
C ALA A 170 9.71 -15.64 7.77
N LEU A 171 9.47 -15.94 9.05
CA LEU A 171 8.96 -14.95 9.99
C LEU A 171 9.98 -13.83 10.27
N GLN A 172 11.27 -14.16 10.45
CA GLN A 172 12.33 -13.17 10.59
C GLN A 172 12.36 -12.22 9.38
N THR A 173 12.29 -12.77 8.16
CA THR A 173 12.27 -11.96 6.92
C THR A 173 11.07 -11.02 6.87
N MET A 174 9.91 -11.46 7.33
CA MET A 174 8.68 -10.66 7.35
C MET A 174 8.69 -9.56 8.43
N LEU A 175 9.39 -9.75 9.55
CA LEU A 175 9.39 -8.82 10.67
C LEU A 175 10.53 -7.79 10.60
N ASP A 176 11.67 -8.12 10.02
CA ASP A 176 12.83 -7.21 9.95
C ASP A 176 12.58 -6.09 8.94
N PRO A 177 12.58 -4.81 9.37
CA PRO A 177 12.32 -3.67 8.50
C PRO A 177 13.27 -3.56 7.29
N ALA A 178 14.50 -4.08 7.39
CA ALA A 178 15.48 -4.04 6.30
C ALA A 178 15.16 -5.04 5.19
N THR A 179 14.60 -6.20 5.53
CA THR A 179 14.30 -7.30 4.59
C THR A 179 12.82 -7.51 4.33
N ARG A 180 11.96 -6.83 5.05
CA ARG A 180 10.50 -7.02 5.06
C ARG A 180 9.89 -7.18 3.67
N GLY A 181 9.00 -8.16 3.56
CA GLY A 181 8.22 -8.50 2.38
C GLY A 181 7.47 -9.81 2.60
N PRO A 182 6.76 -10.31 1.59
CA PRO A 182 6.00 -11.56 1.69
C PRO A 182 6.91 -12.78 1.76
N ALA A 183 6.42 -13.82 2.43
CA ALA A 183 7.03 -15.14 2.46
C ALA A 183 6.06 -16.16 1.86
N PHE A 184 6.58 -17.06 1.04
CA PHE A 184 5.85 -18.15 0.44
C PHE A 184 6.39 -19.49 0.97
N VAL A 185 5.48 -20.38 1.39
CA VAL A 185 5.80 -21.74 1.79
C VAL A 185 4.88 -22.73 1.03
N GLY A 186 5.48 -23.46 0.11
CA GLY A 186 4.82 -24.53 -0.64
C GLY A 186 4.71 -25.80 0.18
N LEU A 187 3.51 -26.39 0.24
CA LEU A 187 3.17 -27.55 1.05
C LEU A 187 2.69 -28.70 0.15
N PRO A 188 3.58 -29.58 -0.34
CA PRO A 188 3.18 -30.74 -1.13
C PRO A 188 2.14 -31.59 -0.42
N GLN A 189 1.15 -32.09 -1.18
CA GLN A 189 -0.03 -32.74 -0.63
C GLN A 189 0.30 -33.97 0.24
N ASP A 190 1.25 -34.77 -0.16
CA ASP A 190 1.71 -35.94 0.61
C ASP A 190 2.53 -35.57 1.84
N ILE A 191 3.26 -34.48 1.78
CA ILE A 191 4.06 -33.97 2.92
C ILE A 191 3.16 -33.37 4.00
N GLN A 192 2.10 -32.65 3.64
CA GLN A 192 1.15 -32.12 4.64
C GLN A 192 0.63 -33.18 5.60
N ALA A 193 0.36 -34.37 5.05
CA ALA A 193 -0.16 -35.53 5.80
C ALA A 193 0.90 -36.31 6.56
N GLN A 194 2.18 -36.14 6.21
CA GLN A 194 3.26 -36.93 6.81
C GLN A 194 3.51 -36.52 8.25
N ALA A 195 3.50 -37.51 9.16
CA ALA A 195 3.78 -37.33 10.57
C ALA A 195 5.28 -37.43 10.89
N HIS A 196 5.72 -36.59 11.84
CA HIS A 196 7.08 -36.56 12.33
C HIS A 196 7.10 -36.33 13.86
N ASP A 197 8.16 -36.76 14.54
CA ASP A 197 8.35 -36.56 15.98
C ASP A 197 9.11 -35.24 16.21
N PHE A 198 8.38 -34.12 16.27
CA PHE A 198 8.96 -32.80 16.46
C PHE A 198 9.41 -32.58 17.91
N PRO A 199 10.56 -31.91 18.15
CA PRO A 199 10.94 -31.50 19.50
C PRO A 199 9.85 -30.59 20.11
N ALA A 200 9.41 -30.86 21.34
CA ALA A 200 8.38 -30.07 22.01
C ALA A 200 8.78 -28.57 22.15
N ALA A 201 10.06 -28.28 22.30
CA ALA A 201 10.61 -26.93 22.34
C ALA A 201 10.33 -26.11 21.07
N PHE A 202 10.05 -26.73 19.92
CA PHE A 202 9.68 -26.03 18.69
C PHE A 202 8.33 -25.30 18.80
N PHE A 203 7.49 -25.73 19.72
CA PHE A 203 6.15 -25.20 19.95
C PHE A 203 6.03 -24.31 21.20
N GLU A 204 7.14 -24.04 21.88
CA GLU A 204 7.15 -23.09 22.99
C GLU A 204 6.86 -21.69 22.51
N THR A 205 6.18 -20.89 23.33
CA THR A 205 5.88 -19.49 23.02
C THR A 205 7.16 -18.70 22.79
N LYS A 206 7.28 -18.09 21.62
CA LYS A 206 8.40 -17.21 21.27
C LYS A 206 7.92 -15.79 21.06
N VAL A 207 8.52 -14.85 21.78
CA VAL A 207 8.24 -13.42 21.65
C VAL A 207 9.29 -12.78 20.75
N TRP A 208 8.83 -12.28 19.60
CA TRP A 208 9.64 -11.55 18.64
C TRP A 208 9.64 -10.06 18.96
N ARG A 209 10.66 -9.36 18.47
CA ARG A 209 10.74 -7.89 18.51
C ARG A 209 11.13 -7.37 17.15
N VAL A 210 10.49 -6.30 16.70
CA VAL A 210 10.95 -5.59 15.51
C VAL A 210 12.21 -4.81 15.89
N PRO A 211 13.36 -5.06 15.24
CA PRO A 211 14.61 -4.37 15.61
C PRO A 211 14.54 -2.88 15.22
N ARG A 212 15.06 -2.01 16.10
CA ARG A 212 15.34 -0.61 15.79
C ARG A 212 16.84 -0.46 15.56
N GLN A 213 17.24 -0.59 14.31
CA GLN A 213 18.63 -0.47 13.90
C GLN A 213 19.10 0.98 14.08
N ARG A 214 20.26 1.17 14.74
CA ARG A 214 20.92 2.47 14.84
C ARG A 214 21.98 2.59 13.76
N ALA A 215 22.14 3.80 13.23
CA ALA A 215 23.18 4.07 12.26
C ALA A 215 24.57 4.15 12.90
N ASP A 216 25.60 4.04 12.08
CA ASP A 216 26.97 4.34 12.47
C ASP A 216 27.11 5.84 12.84
N GLU A 217 27.86 6.13 13.92
CA GLU A 217 28.09 7.51 14.39
C GLU A 217 28.68 8.41 13.31
N ALA A 218 29.57 7.86 12.46
CA ALA A 218 30.15 8.60 11.35
C ALA A 218 29.11 8.98 10.29
N GLN A 219 28.08 8.14 10.06
CA GLN A 219 26.97 8.45 9.15
C GLN A 219 26.10 9.59 9.71
N ILE A 220 25.76 9.56 11.00
CA ILE A 220 25.03 10.65 11.67
C ILE A 220 25.84 11.95 11.63
N ALA A 221 27.14 11.92 11.95
CA ALA A 221 27.99 13.10 11.92
C ALA A 221 28.10 13.71 10.51
N ALA A 222 28.25 12.88 9.47
CA ALA A 222 28.30 13.31 8.08
C ALA A 222 26.95 13.93 7.63
N ALA A 223 25.82 13.31 8.03
CA ALA A 223 24.48 13.82 7.74
C ALA A 223 24.26 15.20 8.41
N ALA A 224 24.60 15.33 9.70
CA ALA A 224 24.51 16.60 10.42
C ALA A 224 25.37 17.70 9.78
N ALA A 225 26.63 17.37 9.43
CA ALA A 225 27.54 18.29 8.77
C ALA A 225 26.98 18.78 7.42
N ALA A 226 26.40 17.86 6.62
CA ALA A 226 25.79 18.20 5.34
C ALA A 226 24.54 19.09 5.53
N LEU A 227 23.65 18.73 6.46
CA LEU A 227 22.42 19.50 6.69
C LEU A 227 22.69 20.90 7.22
N LYS A 228 23.73 21.07 8.06
CA LYS A 228 24.16 22.39 8.58
C LYS A 228 24.65 23.37 7.49
N THR A 229 24.98 22.89 6.30
CA THR A 229 25.37 23.76 5.18
C THR A 229 24.18 24.24 4.33
N ALA A 230 22.99 23.68 4.56
CA ALA A 230 21.82 23.93 3.74
C ALA A 230 21.32 25.37 3.84
N GLN A 231 21.01 25.96 2.70
CA GLN A 231 20.32 27.25 2.59
C GLN A 231 18.83 27.05 2.27
N ARG A 232 18.51 25.99 1.55
CA ARG A 232 17.14 25.63 1.14
C ARG A 232 16.84 24.15 1.44
N PRO A 233 16.92 23.75 2.73
CA PRO A 233 16.67 22.36 3.08
C PRO A 233 15.21 21.96 2.83
N LEU A 234 15.03 20.64 2.60
CA LEU A 234 13.73 19.99 2.48
C LEU A 234 13.79 18.63 3.15
N ILE A 235 12.72 18.23 3.84
CA ILE A 235 12.52 16.84 4.28
C ILE A 235 11.49 16.18 3.36
N ILE A 236 11.75 14.94 2.95
CA ILE A 236 10.75 14.09 2.29
C ILE A 236 10.46 12.89 3.19
N ALA A 237 9.27 12.88 3.77
CA ALA A 237 8.80 11.82 4.65
C ALA A 237 8.14 10.69 3.83
N GLY A 238 8.68 9.48 3.94
CA GLY A 238 8.13 8.28 3.34
C GLY A 238 7.42 7.37 4.34
N GLY A 239 6.95 6.22 3.86
CA GLY A 239 6.25 5.23 4.70
C GLY A 239 7.07 4.75 5.90
N GLY A 240 8.40 4.71 5.79
CA GLY A 240 9.28 4.36 6.91
C GLY A 240 9.12 5.26 8.14
N THR A 241 8.73 6.52 7.98
CA THR A 241 8.39 7.43 9.08
C THR A 241 7.23 6.87 9.91
N LEU A 242 6.15 6.45 9.23
CA LEU A 242 4.94 5.90 9.87
C LEU A 242 5.18 4.51 10.48
N TYR A 243 5.93 3.63 9.77
CA TYR A 243 6.25 2.29 10.29
C TYR A 243 7.17 2.32 11.51
N SER A 244 8.05 3.31 11.58
CA SER A 244 8.95 3.54 12.71
C SER A 244 8.27 4.24 13.89
N GLY A 245 7.14 4.94 13.67
CA GLY A 245 6.49 5.77 14.67
C GLY A 245 7.23 7.09 14.89
N ALA A 246 7.88 7.60 13.85
CA ALA A 246 8.72 8.81 13.92
C ALA A 246 7.95 10.11 13.66
N GLU A 247 6.64 10.07 13.39
CA GLU A 247 5.85 11.24 13.00
C GLU A 247 5.87 12.36 14.03
N GLY A 248 5.76 12.07 15.32
CA GLY A 248 5.84 13.09 16.38
C GLY A 248 7.22 13.77 16.40
N LEU A 249 8.29 12.97 16.41
CA LEU A 249 9.66 13.50 16.38
C LEU A 249 9.95 14.28 15.10
N LEU A 250 9.44 13.82 13.94
CA LEU A 250 9.59 14.54 12.67
C LEU A 250 8.97 15.94 12.75
N ASN A 251 7.75 16.05 13.29
CA ASN A 251 7.07 17.35 13.40
C ASN A 251 7.81 18.30 14.35
N ASP A 252 8.29 17.79 15.48
CA ASP A 252 9.11 18.55 16.43
C ASP A 252 10.46 18.98 15.82
N PHE A 253 11.13 18.08 15.10
CA PHE A 253 12.38 18.37 14.41
C PHE A 253 12.19 19.44 13.35
N ALA A 254 11.19 19.27 12.48
CA ALA A 254 10.89 20.22 11.42
C ALA A 254 10.58 21.64 11.97
N ALA A 255 9.80 21.71 13.03
CA ALA A 255 9.47 22.97 13.70
C ALA A 255 10.70 23.64 14.31
N ARG A 256 11.52 22.90 15.09
CA ARG A 256 12.73 23.44 15.73
C ARG A 256 13.77 23.89 14.71
N ARG A 257 13.92 23.14 13.61
CA ARG A 257 14.95 23.38 12.57
C ARG A 257 14.47 24.32 11.47
N GLY A 258 13.18 24.67 11.43
CA GLY A 258 12.61 25.54 10.38
C GLY A 258 12.70 24.91 8.99
N ILE A 259 12.46 23.58 8.86
CA ILE A 259 12.58 22.86 7.61
C ILE A 259 11.18 22.45 7.12
N PRO A 260 10.78 22.80 5.88
CA PRO A 260 9.53 22.30 5.31
C PRO A 260 9.58 20.79 5.06
N VAL A 261 8.43 20.13 5.18
CA VAL A 261 8.28 18.68 5.00
C VAL A 261 7.30 18.39 3.87
N ALA A 262 7.80 17.74 2.83
CA ALA A 262 6.97 17.10 1.82
C ALA A 262 6.78 15.62 2.18
N GLU A 263 5.69 15.06 1.70
CA GLU A 263 5.35 13.65 1.90
C GLU A 263 5.44 12.88 0.58
N THR A 264 5.65 11.58 0.67
CA THR A 264 5.33 10.66 -0.41
C THR A 264 3.92 10.10 -0.22
N THR A 265 3.33 9.48 -1.24
CA THR A 265 2.04 8.80 -1.09
C THR A 265 2.03 7.81 0.08
N ALA A 266 3.11 7.03 0.25
CA ALA A 266 3.25 6.08 1.37
C ALA A 266 3.54 6.75 2.72
N GLY A 267 4.02 7.98 2.71
CA GLY A 267 4.31 8.79 3.91
C GLY A 267 3.20 9.76 4.28
N LYS A 268 2.11 9.83 3.50
CA LYS A 268 0.99 10.74 3.79
C LYS A 268 0.42 10.47 5.17
N THR A 269 0.14 11.54 5.90
CA THR A 269 -0.17 11.63 7.33
C THR A 269 1.04 11.60 8.28
N SER A 270 2.28 11.64 7.78
CA SER A 270 3.46 11.94 8.63
C SER A 270 3.38 13.36 9.19
N VAL A 271 2.77 14.29 8.42
CA VAL A 271 2.48 15.66 8.81
C VAL A 271 0.97 15.90 8.72
N LEU A 272 0.37 16.43 9.78
CA LEU A 272 -1.04 16.80 9.78
C LEU A 272 -1.24 18.15 9.04
N ASP A 273 -2.41 18.35 8.46
CA ASP A 273 -2.73 19.60 7.74
C ASP A 273 -2.67 20.85 8.64
N SER A 274 -2.81 20.66 9.95
CA SER A 274 -2.68 21.76 10.94
C SER A 274 -1.25 22.25 11.14
N HIS A 275 -0.22 21.53 10.69
CA HIS A 275 1.18 21.91 10.88
C HIS A 275 1.67 22.82 9.74
N GLU A 276 2.25 23.96 10.11
CA GLU A 276 2.69 25.00 9.15
C GLU A 276 3.88 24.61 8.26
N HIS A 277 4.65 23.59 8.67
CA HIS A 277 5.79 23.09 7.89
C HIS A 277 5.43 22.01 6.87
N GLY A 278 4.19 21.51 6.88
CA GLY A 278 3.68 20.57 5.87
C GLY A 278 3.44 21.29 4.53
N ILE A 279 4.01 20.76 3.44
CA ILE A 279 3.89 21.35 2.11
C ILE A 279 3.22 20.42 1.08
N GLY A 280 2.53 19.38 1.55
CA GLY A 280 1.87 18.38 0.71
C GLY A 280 2.87 17.40 0.10
N LEU A 281 2.49 16.73 -0.98
CA LEU A 281 3.30 15.72 -1.64
C LEU A 281 4.16 16.30 -2.76
N THR A 282 5.23 15.58 -3.16
CA THR A 282 5.99 15.83 -4.38
C THR A 282 5.59 14.83 -5.49
N GLY A 283 5.92 15.17 -6.73
CA GLY A 283 5.73 14.31 -7.90
C GLY A 283 4.44 14.56 -8.68
N PRO A 284 4.05 13.63 -9.59
CA PRO A 284 2.88 13.78 -10.46
C PRO A 284 1.52 13.90 -9.76
N THR A 285 1.39 13.43 -8.53
CA THR A 285 0.19 13.64 -7.69
C THR A 285 0.49 14.53 -6.49
N GLY A 286 1.52 15.37 -6.62
CA GLY A 286 1.93 16.30 -5.60
C GLY A 286 1.13 17.61 -5.58
N SER A 287 1.46 18.45 -4.62
CA SER A 287 1.01 19.85 -4.57
C SER A 287 1.94 20.76 -5.37
N SER A 288 1.44 21.87 -5.88
CA SER A 288 2.30 22.88 -6.49
C SER A 288 3.36 23.42 -5.51
N ALA A 289 3.01 23.52 -4.23
CA ALA A 289 3.94 23.92 -3.16
C ALA A 289 5.06 22.88 -2.97
N GLY A 290 4.72 21.60 -2.83
CA GLY A 290 5.69 20.51 -2.69
C GLY A 290 6.66 20.44 -3.86
N ASN A 291 6.13 20.49 -5.08
CA ASN A 291 6.94 20.46 -6.30
C ASN A 291 7.84 21.71 -6.44
N ALA A 292 7.34 22.90 -6.13
CA ALA A 292 8.13 24.13 -6.19
C ALA A 292 9.30 24.13 -5.18
N LEU A 293 9.06 23.67 -3.95
CA LEU A 293 10.11 23.62 -2.94
C LEU A 293 11.13 22.49 -3.18
N ALA A 294 10.71 21.42 -3.84
CA ALA A 294 11.62 20.35 -4.25
C ALA A 294 12.57 20.82 -5.37
N GLN A 295 12.06 21.66 -6.27
CA GLN A 295 12.79 22.11 -7.44
C GLN A 295 14.08 22.89 -7.09
N ASP A 296 14.05 23.69 -6.03
CA ASP A 296 15.19 24.55 -5.63
C ASP A 296 15.93 24.07 -4.38
N ALA A 297 15.56 22.91 -3.81
CA ALA A 297 16.21 22.38 -2.62
C ALA A 297 17.68 22.05 -2.85
N ASP A 298 18.56 22.50 -1.95
CA ASP A 298 20.01 22.27 -2.00
C ASP A 298 20.46 21.07 -1.14
N VAL A 299 19.72 20.75 -0.06
CA VAL A 299 19.89 19.54 0.74
C VAL A 299 18.53 18.92 1.03
N VAL A 300 18.36 17.66 0.70
CA VAL A 300 17.12 16.90 0.92
C VAL A 300 17.36 15.77 1.89
N LEU A 301 16.71 15.85 3.06
CA LEU A 301 16.68 14.78 4.04
C LEU A 301 15.54 13.80 3.70
N LEU A 302 15.90 12.60 3.31
CA LEU A 302 15.00 11.52 2.98
C LEU A 302 14.75 10.68 4.24
N LEU A 303 13.53 10.68 4.75
CA LEU A 303 13.17 9.95 5.96
C LEU A 303 12.27 8.74 5.62
N GLY A 304 12.87 7.55 5.57
CA GLY A 304 12.15 6.30 5.30
C GLY A 304 11.47 6.24 3.92
N THR A 305 12.11 6.82 2.90
CA THR A 305 11.65 6.77 1.51
C THR A 305 12.71 6.20 0.57
N ARG A 306 12.29 5.66 -0.56
CA ARG A 306 13.16 5.13 -1.61
C ARG A 306 13.31 6.08 -2.80
N LEU A 307 12.63 7.23 -2.80
CA LEU A 307 12.50 8.13 -3.95
C LEU A 307 12.09 7.39 -5.22
N GLN A 308 10.90 6.80 -5.18
CA GLN A 308 10.33 6.16 -6.37
C GLN A 308 10.10 7.18 -7.49
N ASP A 309 9.99 6.68 -8.71
CA ASP A 309 9.71 7.43 -9.91
C ASP A 309 8.58 8.46 -9.72
N PHE A 310 7.47 8.03 -9.15
CA PHE A 310 6.30 8.88 -8.92
C PHE A 310 6.49 9.96 -7.86
N THR A 311 7.44 9.82 -6.92
CA THR A 311 7.79 10.85 -5.93
C THR A 311 8.71 11.92 -6.52
N THR A 312 9.55 11.53 -7.49
CA THR A 312 10.58 12.40 -8.06
C THR A 312 10.15 13.10 -9.34
N GLY A 313 8.94 12.81 -9.84
CA GLY A 313 8.53 13.26 -11.17
C GLY A 313 9.52 12.77 -12.22
N SER A 314 9.83 11.48 -12.21
CA SER A 314 10.85 10.87 -13.07
C SER A 314 12.17 11.65 -13.04
N TRP A 315 12.58 12.10 -11.85
CA TRP A 315 13.79 12.88 -11.59
C TRP A 315 13.80 14.31 -12.19
N THR A 316 12.62 14.90 -12.39
CA THR A 316 12.50 16.31 -12.78
C THR A 316 12.20 17.24 -11.61
N CYS A 317 11.87 16.72 -10.42
CA CYS A 317 11.52 17.55 -9.27
C CYS A 317 12.72 18.29 -8.65
N PHE A 318 13.96 17.78 -8.77
CA PHE A 318 15.14 18.34 -8.11
C PHE A 318 16.05 18.97 -9.14
N GLN A 319 16.01 20.29 -9.31
CA GLN A 319 16.70 21.00 -10.39
C GLN A 319 17.97 21.74 -9.94
N ASP A 320 18.23 21.90 -8.63
CA ASP A 320 19.52 22.43 -8.17
C ASP A 320 20.65 21.44 -8.53
N GLU A 321 21.61 21.87 -9.35
CA GLU A 321 22.71 21.01 -9.82
C GLU A 321 23.57 20.44 -8.66
N ASN A 322 23.60 21.14 -7.53
CA ASN A 322 24.39 20.80 -6.35
C ASN A 322 23.56 20.12 -5.24
N VAL A 323 22.29 19.73 -5.52
CA VAL A 323 21.45 19.10 -4.51
C VAL A 323 22.12 17.86 -3.93
N ARG A 324 22.11 17.76 -2.60
CA ARG A 324 22.61 16.61 -1.87
C ARG A 324 21.47 15.90 -1.17
N PHE A 325 21.47 14.58 -1.27
CA PHE A 325 20.51 13.72 -0.59
C PHE A 325 21.16 13.09 0.64
N ILE A 326 20.47 13.12 1.77
CA ILE A 326 20.78 12.39 2.99
C ILE A 326 19.66 11.35 3.15
N ASN A 327 19.98 10.06 3.19
CA ASN A 327 18.96 9.01 3.16
C ASN A 327 18.98 8.15 4.42
N ILE A 328 18.03 8.41 5.32
CA ILE A 328 17.76 7.58 6.50
C ILE A 328 16.85 6.42 6.06
N ASN A 329 17.38 5.20 6.04
CA ASN A 329 16.63 4.02 5.63
C ASN A 329 17.17 2.77 6.35
N THR A 330 16.26 1.86 6.74
CA THR A 330 16.65 0.58 7.38
C THR A 330 17.39 -0.35 6.44
N ALA A 331 17.08 -0.30 5.13
CA ALA A 331 17.74 -1.11 4.12
C ALA A 331 18.94 -0.37 3.53
N ALA A 332 20.15 -0.88 3.75
CA ALA A 332 21.37 -0.35 3.14
C ALA A 332 21.25 -0.25 1.60
N PHE A 333 20.57 -1.22 0.98
CA PHE A 333 20.29 -1.20 -0.46
C PHE A 333 19.60 0.09 -0.93
N ASP A 334 18.68 0.66 -0.13
CA ASP A 334 18.00 1.91 -0.49
C ASP A 334 18.76 3.14 0.00
N ALA A 335 19.39 3.06 1.17
CA ALA A 335 20.13 4.19 1.73
C ALA A 335 21.26 4.66 0.82
N HIS A 336 21.88 3.77 0.04
CA HIS A 336 22.99 4.09 -0.87
C HIS A 336 22.56 4.51 -2.28
N LYS A 337 21.26 4.47 -2.61
CA LYS A 337 20.76 4.92 -3.91
C LYS A 337 20.95 6.43 -4.11
N HIS A 338 20.93 6.86 -5.35
CA HIS A 338 20.87 8.27 -5.75
C HIS A 338 22.06 9.10 -5.26
N ARG A 339 23.24 8.47 -5.13
CA ARG A 339 24.45 9.12 -4.60
C ARG A 339 24.23 9.81 -3.25
N SER A 340 23.28 9.32 -2.46
CA SER A 340 22.93 9.86 -1.15
C SER A 340 24.05 9.64 -0.14
N LEU A 341 24.15 10.51 0.87
CA LEU A 341 24.81 10.21 2.12
C LEU A 341 23.95 9.18 2.87
N PRO A 342 24.42 7.93 3.04
CA PRO A 342 23.61 6.91 3.67
C PRO A 342 23.60 7.08 5.19
N VAL A 343 22.43 6.90 5.79
CA VAL A 343 22.22 6.72 7.22
C VAL A 343 21.41 5.45 7.40
N VAL A 344 22.11 4.33 7.61
CA VAL A 344 21.48 3.00 7.61
C VAL A 344 20.91 2.68 8.97
N GLY A 345 19.61 2.93 9.16
CA GLY A 345 18.94 2.68 10.42
C GLY A 345 17.45 3.03 10.42
N ASP A 346 16.83 2.80 11.58
CA ASP A 346 15.42 3.11 11.84
C ASP A 346 15.18 4.63 11.83
N ALA A 347 14.08 5.08 11.24
CA ALA A 347 13.80 6.51 11.08
C ALA A 347 13.70 7.25 12.42
N LEU A 348 13.03 6.67 13.43
CA LEU A 348 12.90 7.29 14.75
C LEU A 348 14.26 7.39 15.47
N ALA A 349 15.02 6.29 15.49
CA ALA A 349 16.30 6.24 16.16
C ALA A 349 17.31 7.21 15.52
N CYS A 350 17.44 7.14 14.18
CA CYS A 350 18.42 7.97 13.46
C CYS A 350 18.04 9.46 13.46
N LEU A 351 16.74 9.80 13.37
CA LEU A 351 16.31 11.19 13.43
C LEU A 351 16.56 11.79 14.81
N SER A 352 16.39 11.02 15.89
CA SER A 352 16.73 11.45 17.26
C SER A 352 18.22 11.76 17.40
N GLU A 353 19.09 10.86 16.93
CA GLU A 353 20.54 11.04 16.97
C GLU A 353 20.99 12.22 16.07
N LEU A 354 20.37 12.38 14.92
CA LEU A 354 20.63 13.51 14.03
C LEU A 354 20.23 14.83 14.68
N ASP A 355 19.07 14.88 15.37
CA ASP A 355 18.62 16.08 16.07
C ASP A 355 19.59 16.51 17.18
N ASP A 356 20.09 15.55 17.96
CA ASP A 356 21.13 15.80 18.97
C ASP A 356 22.41 16.34 18.32
N ALA A 357 22.82 15.75 17.19
CA ALA A 357 24.03 16.17 16.47
C ALA A 357 23.91 17.56 15.80
N MET A 358 22.67 18.05 15.57
CA MET A 358 22.43 19.37 14.98
C MET A 358 22.77 20.52 15.95
N GLY A 359 22.72 20.33 17.26
CA GLY A 359 22.89 21.41 18.26
C GLY A 359 21.84 22.52 18.06
N ASP A 360 22.25 23.78 18.09
CA ASP A 360 21.35 24.93 17.96
C ASP A 360 21.10 25.37 16.49
N TRP A 361 21.55 24.61 15.50
CA TRP A 361 21.36 24.96 14.11
C TRP A 361 19.89 24.95 13.71
N SER A 362 19.48 25.95 12.91
CA SER A 362 18.21 26.01 12.21
C SER A 362 18.42 26.54 10.79
N ALA A 363 17.51 26.20 9.89
CA ALA A 363 17.51 26.68 8.53
C ALA A 363 17.28 28.21 8.46
N PRO A 364 17.72 28.89 7.40
CA PRO A 364 17.43 30.30 7.17
C PRO A 364 15.90 30.56 7.21
N PRO A 365 15.40 31.56 7.98
CA PRO A 365 13.96 31.82 8.12
C PRO A 365 13.23 32.07 6.79
N ALA A 366 13.96 32.51 5.75
CA ALA A 366 13.42 32.70 4.41
C ALA A 366 12.84 31.41 3.81
N ARG A 367 13.38 30.23 4.18
CA ARG A 367 12.89 28.95 3.67
C ARG A 367 11.46 28.67 4.12
N MET A 368 11.17 28.84 5.38
CA MET A 368 9.79 28.68 5.90
C MET A 368 8.84 29.78 5.42
N ALA A 369 9.36 31.00 5.18
CA ALA A 369 8.53 32.06 4.58
C ALA A 369 8.10 31.69 3.15
N GLN A 370 9.02 31.15 2.34
CA GLN A 370 8.72 30.61 1.00
C GLN A 370 7.70 29.46 1.07
N ALA A 371 7.89 28.53 1.99
CA ALA A 371 6.97 27.38 2.18
C ALA A 371 5.55 27.83 2.52
N ARG A 372 5.41 28.78 3.47
CA ARG A 372 4.10 29.33 3.86
C ARG A 372 3.41 30.07 2.71
N ALA A 373 4.15 30.84 1.92
CA ALA A 373 3.58 31.53 0.76
C ALA A 373 3.07 30.55 -0.29
N ALA A 374 3.89 29.54 -0.66
CA ALA A 374 3.49 28.52 -1.62
C ALA A 374 2.28 27.70 -1.15
N MET A 375 2.24 27.34 0.15
CA MET A 375 1.09 26.62 0.72
C MET A 375 -0.18 27.48 0.81
N ALA A 376 -0.08 28.78 1.02
CA ALA A 376 -1.25 29.66 1.01
C ALA A 376 -1.89 29.71 -0.38
N GLU A 377 -1.09 29.82 -1.43
CA GLU A 377 -1.56 29.76 -2.83
C GLU A 377 -2.17 28.40 -3.16
N TRP A 378 -1.49 27.31 -2.79
CA TRP A 378 -1.98 25.95 -3.00
C TRP A 378 -3.32 25.71 -2.29
N ARG A 379 -3.44 26.10 -1.02
CA ARG A 379 -4.69 25.92 -0.25
C ARG A 379 -5.84 26.74 -0.83
N ALA A 380 -5.59 27.95 -1.29
CA ALA A 380 -6.61 28.78 -1.95
C ALA A 380 -7.13 28.08 -3.22
N TYR A 381 -6.23 27.60 -4.08
CA TYR A 381 -6.58 26.86 -5.27
C TYR A 381 -7.33 25.54 -4.94
N LEU A 382 -6.83 24.76 -3.98
CA LEU A 382 -7.47 23.51 -3.59
C LEU A 382 -8.88 23.71 -3.02
N ASN A 383 -9.09 24.77 -2.22
CA ASN A 383 -10.40 25.10 -1.68
C ASN A 383 -11.40 25.47 -2.79
N GLU A 384 -10.96 26.20 -3.81
CA GLU A 384 -11.78 26.46 -5.00
C GLU A 384 -12.20 25.15 -5.69
N ARG A 385 -11.24 24.24 -5.92
CA ARG A 385 -11.50 22.93 -6.55
C ARG A 385 -12.47 22.04 -5.76
N ARG A 386 -12.47 22.13 -4.44
CA ARG A 386 -13.32 21.33 -3.55
C ARG A 386 -14.71 21.93 -3.34
N THR A 387 -14.93 23.18 -3.75
CA THR A 387 -16.22 23.86 -3.55
C THR A 387 -17.28 23.33 -4.52
N PRO A 388 -18.44 22.84 -4.03
CA PRO A 388 -19.52 22.36 -4.91
C PRO A 388 -20.12 23.47 -5.79
N ASP A 389 -20.47 23.14 -7.03
CA ASP A 389 -21.02 24.07 -8.02
C ASP A 389 -22.39 23.67 -8.59
N ASN A 390 -23.07 22.69 -7.99
CA ASN A 390 -24.38 22.14 -8.40
C ASN A 390 -24.40 21.46 -9.79
N GLN A 391 -23.23 21.08 -10.31
CA GLN A 391 -23.10 20.25 -11.51
C GLN A 391 -22.79 18.81 -11.10
N THR A 392 -22.58 17.93 -12.08
CA THR A 392 -22.02 16.59 -11.82
C THR A 392 -20.71 16.74 -11.03
N PRO A 393 -20.58 16.15 -9.86
CA PRO A 393 -19.42 16.36 -9.00
C PRO A 393 -18.09 16.02 -9.69
N THR A 394 -17.04 16.74 -9.29
CA THR A 394 -15.64 16.34 -9.58
C THR A 394 -15.12 15.44 -8.46
N TYR A 395 -14.03 14.72 -8.71
CA TYR A 395 -13.33 14.00 -7.64
C TYR A 395 -12.93 14.90 -6.46
N ALA A 396 -12.43 16.11 -6.74
CA ALA A 396 -12.04 17.06 -5.70
C ALA A 396 -13.21 17.43 -4.79
N GLN A 397 -14.40 17.63 -5.35
CA GLN A 397 -15.61 17.93 -4.60
C GLN A 397 -16.09 16.73 -3.75
N VAL A 398 -16.07 15.51 -4.31
CA VAL A 398 -16.42 14.28 -3.57
C VAL A 398 -15.46 14.04 -2.42
N VAL A 399 -14.15 14.09 -2.68
CA VAL A 399 -13.11 13.93 -1.65
C VAL A 399 -13.23 15.01 -0.59
N GLY A 400 -13.45 16.28 -0.99
CA GLY A 400 -13.65 17.42 -0.10
C GLY A 400 -14.81 17.22 0.85
N ALA A 401 -15.98 16.89 0.33
CA ALA A 401 -17.20 16.70 1.13
C ALA A 401 -17.07 15.58 2.16
N VAL A 402 -16.54 14.43 1.77
CA VAL A 402 -16.32 13.31 2.70
C VAL A 402 -15.24 13.64 3.73
N ASN A 403 -14.14 14.31 3.31
CA ASN A 403 -13.09 14.72 4.24
C ASN A 403 -13.61 15.72 5.29
N GLU A 404 -14.47 16.65 4.94
CA GLU A 404 -15.07 17.58 5.90
C GLU A 404 -15.92 16.88 6.95
N LEU A 405 -16.70 15.88 6.53
CA LEU A 405 -17.56 15.08 7.41
C LEU A 405 -16.81 13.99 8.19
N SER A 406 -15.58 13.68 7.82
CA SER A 406 -14.74 12.71 8.53
C SER A 406 -14.24 13.29 9.85
N THR A 407 -13.81 12.40 10.76
CA THR A 407 -13.23 12.72 12.06
C THR A 407 -11.76 12.31 12.14
N ALA A 408 -11.08 12.65 13.22
CA ALA A 408 -9.70 12.21 13.48
C ALA A 408 -9.60 10.69 13.75
N ASP A 409 -10.72 10.04 14.11
CA ASP A 409 -10.78 8.60 14.37
C ASP A 409 -11.02 7.78 13.10
N ASP A 410 -11.38 8.44 11.99
CA ASP A 410 -11.61 7.76 10.71
C ASP A 410 -10.29 7.43 10.00
N SER A 411 -10.31 6.31 9.28
CA SER A 411 -9.24 5.93 8.36
C SER A 411 -9.78 5.88 6.94
N VAL A 412 -8.94 6.25 5.96
CA VAL A 412 -9.31 6.21 4.55
C VAL A 412 -8.38 5.30 3.76
N LEU A 413 -8.95 4.57 2.81
CA LEU A 413 -8.23 3.66 1.93
C LEU A 413 -8.60 3.93 0.47
N THR A 414 -7.58 3.91 -0.39
CA THR A 414 -7.70 3.95 -1.85
C THR A 414 -6.51 3.23 -2.49
N ALA A 415 -6.48 3.07 -3.80
CA ALA A 415 -5.36 2.39 -4.45
C ALA A 415 -4.89 3.09 -5.73
N ALA A 416 -5.24 2.55 -6.90
CA ALA A 416 -4.71 2.97 -8.17
C ALA A 416 -5.69 3.82 -8.98
N GLY A 417 -5.18 4.56 -9.96
CA GLY A 417 -5.98 5.37 -10.88
C GLY A 417 -5.94 6.87 -10.58
N GLY A 418 -6.92 7.62 -11.10
CA GLY A 418 -6.99 9.07 -10.95
C GLY A 418 -7.50 9.52 -9.58
N LEU A 419 -8.46 8.81 -9.01
CA LEU A 419 -9.04 9.12 -7.70
C LEU A 419 -7.98 9.16 -6.58
N PRO A 420 -7.04 8.22 -6.46
CA PRO A 420 -5.92 8.33 -5.51
C PRO A 420 -5.07 9.58 -5.70
N GLY A 421 -4.89 10.06 -6.92
CA GLY A 421 -4.20 11.32 -7.20
C GLY A 421 -4.93 12.51 -6.59
N GLU A 422 -6.25 12.56 -6.72
CA GLU A 422 -7.09 13.57 -6.06
C GLU A 422 -7.09 13.41 -4.54
N MET A 423 -7.10 12.17 -4.02
CA MET A 423 -6.98 11.88 -2.60
C MET A 423 -5.63 12.35 -2.03
N ASN A 424 -4.53 12.17 -2.74
CA ASN A 424 -3.21 12.66 -2.34
C ASN A 424 -3.20 14.18 -2.14
N LYS A 425 -3.92 14.92 -2.98
CA LYS A 425 -4.03 16.38 -2.97
C LYS A 425 -5.08 16.90 -2.01
N GLY A 426 -6.29 16.30 -2.07
CA GLY A 426 -7.50 16.84 -1.46
C GLY A 426 -7.88 16.26 -0.10
N TRP A 427 -7.32 15.11 0.29
CA TRP A 427 -7.56 14.56 1.62
C TRP A 427 -6.65 15.23 2.65
N LEU A 428 -7.23 16.08 3.50
CA LEU A 428 -6.52 16.79 4.56
C LEU A 428 -6.41 15.89 5.79
N ALA A 429 -5.20 15.58 6.19
CA ALA A 429 -4.92 14.65 7.28
C ALA A 429 -5.29 15.25 8.65
N LYS A 430 -6.22 14.59 9.35
CA LYS A 430 -6.68 14.96 10.71
C LYS A 430 -5.99 14.16 11.81
N SER A 431 -5.45 12.99 11.47
CA SER A 431 -4.68 12.14 12.38
C SER A 431 -3.59 11.40 11.64
N HIS A 432 -2.55 11.00 12.39
CA HIS A 432 -1.47 10.19 11.86
C HIS A 432 -1.99 8.78 11.54
N ARG A 433 -1.46 8.17 10.46
CA ARG A 433 -1.72 6.77 10.09
C ARG A 433 -3.16 6.48 9.67
N SER A 434 -3.90 7.50 9.33
CA SER A 434 -5.30 7.42 8.91
C SER A 434 -5.48 7.33 7.39
N TYR A 435 -4.40 7.18 6.62
CA TYR A 435 -4.42 7.15 5.17
C TYR A 435 -3.70 5.92 4.61
N ASP A 436 -4.40 5.13 3.84
CA ASP A 436 -3.85 4.01 3.08
C ASP A 436 -4.04 4.25 1.57
N CYS A 437 -2.96 4.25 0.83
CA CYS A 437 -3.00 4.26 -0.62
C CYS A 437 -2.02 3.22 -1.17
N GLU A 438 -2.53 2.24 -1.90
CA GLU A 438 -1.68 1.26 -2.58
C GLU A 438 -1.22 1.85 -3.92
N TYR A 439 -0.10 2.54 -3.90
CA TYR A 439 0.51 3.18 -5.07
C TYR A 439 1.90 2.61 -5.41
N GLY A 440 2.44 1.73 -4.55
CA GLY A 440 3.76 1.14 -4.73
C GLY A 440 3.82 0.13 -5.87
N PHE A 441 2.76 -0.63 -6.07
CA PHE A 441 2.55 -1.55 -7.18
C PHE A 441 1.41 -1.09 -8.10
N SER A 442 0.59 -0.16 -7.62
CA SER A 442 -0.53 0.46 -8.31
C SER A 442 -1.58 -0.55 -8.78
N CYS A 443 -2.01 -1.42 -7.85
CA CYS A 443 -2.91 -2.54 -8.13
C CYS A 443 -4.38 -2.11 -8.02
N MET A 444 -5.05 -1.96 -9.16
CA MET A 444 -6.51 -1.79 -9.19
C MET A 444 -7.21 -3.04 -8.63
N GLY A 445 -8.29 -2.85 -7.89
CA GLY A 445 -9.00 -3.92 -7.18
C GLY A 445 -8.54 -4.13 -5.74
N TYR A 446 -7.47 -3.45 -5.30
CA TYR A 446 -7.04 -3.47 -3.90
C TYR A 446 -8.08 -2.84 -2.97
N GLU A 447 -8.83 -1.85 -3.42
CA GLU A 447 -9.67 -1.00 -2.58
C GLU A 447 -10.71 -1.78 -1.78
N ILE A 448 -11.49 -2.63 -2.43
CA ILE A 448 -12.56 -3.40 -1.75
C ILE A 448 -11.96 -4.51 -0.89
N SER A 449 -11.07 -5.32 -1.45
CA SER A 449 -10.45 -6.44 -0.75
C SER A 449 -9.53 -5.96 0.38
N GLY A 450 -8.66 -4.98 0.09
CA GLY A 450 -7.83 -4.32 1.10
C GLY A 450 -8.67 -3.61 2.16
N GLY A 451 -9.77 -2.98 1.76
CA GLY A 451 -10.74 -2.39 2.67
C GLY A 451 -11.27 -3.38 3.71
N TRP A 452 -11.62 -4.61 3.30
CA TRP A 452 -12.00 -5.66 4.24
C TRP A 452 -10.91 -5.98 5.27
N GLY A 453 -9.67 -6.18 4.82
CA GLY A 453 -8.53 -6.43 5.73
C GLY A 453 -8.21 -5.24 6.65
N ALA A 454 -8.27 -4.02 6.12
CA ALA A 454 -8.08 -2.80 6.91
C ALA A 454 -9.22 -2.59 7.92
N ALA A 455 -10.48 -2.94 7.57
CA ALA A 455 -11.62 -2.90 8.49
C ALA A 455 -11.44 -3.86 9.67
N MET A 456 -10.90 -5.07 9.42
CA MET A 456 -10.53 -6.01 10.49
C MET A 456 -9.51 -5.39 11.45
N ALA A 457 -8.44 -4.82 10.90
CA ALA A 457 -7.41 -4.18 11.71
C ALA A 457 -7.93 -2.96 12.49
N HIS A 458 -8.82 -2.18 11.87
CA HIS A 458 -9.47 -1.02 12.49
C HIS A 458 -10.38 -1.43 13.65
N ALA A 459 -11.17 -2.50 13.47
CA ALA A 459 -12.06 -3.02 14.51
C ALA A 459 -11.31 -3.44 15.80
N GLU A 460 -10.07 -3.92 15.68
CA GLU A 460 -9.24 -4.30 16.83
C GLU A 460 -8.65 -3.10 17.59
N THR A 461 -8.47 -1.96 16.94
CA THR A 461 -7.79 -0.78 17.50
C THR A 461 -8.73 0.39 17.72
N ARG A 462 -9.99 0.25 17.27
CA ARG A 462 -10.97 1.33 17.31
C ARG A 462 -11.21 1.85 18.71
N THR A 463 -11.00 3.17 18.86
CA THR A 463 -11.41 3.95 20.01
C THR A 463 -12.46 4.95 19.53
N GLY A 464 -13.68 4.88 20.02
CA GLY A 464 -14.75 5.80 19.59
C GLY A 464 -15.53 5.35 18.35
N ASP A 465 -16.04 6.31 17.57
CA ASP A 465 -16.96 6.10 16.44
C ASP A 465 -16.25 6.20 15.06
N GLY A 466 -14.95 5.97 15.01
CA GLY A 466 -14.17 6.03 13.77
C GLY A 466 -14.65 5.01 12.74
N GLU A 467 -14.61 5.35 11.47
CA GLU A 467 -15.03 4.51 10.35
C GLU A 467 -13.86 4.21 9.41
N LEU A 468 -13.92 3.07 8.72
CA LEU A 468 -13.07 2.85 7.57
C LEU A 468 -13.81 3.31 6.32
N ILE A 469 -13.24 4.31 5.63
CA ILE A 469 -13.78 4.90 4.41
C ILE A 469 -12.94 4.37 3.24
N VAL A 470 -13.58 3.81 2.23
CA VAL A 470 -12.92 3.29 1.03
C VAL A 470 -13.35 4.09 -0.18
N PHE A 471 -12.40 4.70 -0.89
CA PHE A 471 -12.67 5.35 -2.17
C PHE A 471 -12.23 4.46 -3.32
N VAL A 472 -13.13 4.21 -4.27
CA VAL A 472 -12.89 3.33 -5.41
C VAL A 472 -13.51 3.91 -6.68
N GLY A 473 -12.78 3.85 -7.80
CA GLY A 473 -13.34 4.14 -9.11
C GLY A 473 -14.16 2.96 -9.65
N ASP A 474 -15.10 3.23 -10.54
CA ASP A 474 -15.94 2.24 -11.22
C ASP A 474 -15.15 1.11 -11.88
N GLY A 475 -14.08 1.43 -12.60
CA GLY A 475 -13.22 0.45 -13.24
C GLY A 475 -12.51 -0.47 -12.25
N SER A 476 -11.99 0.07 -11.14
CA SER A 476 -11.34 -0.71 -10.08
C SER A 476 -12.35 -1.58 -9.33
N TYR A 477 -13.54 -1.05 -9.04
CA TYR A 477 -14.66 -1.80 -8.47
C TYR A 477 -15.02 -3.01 -9.32
N MET A 478 -15.09 -2.85 -10.64
CA MET A 478 -15.42 -3.96 -11.55
C MET A 478 -14.33 -5.04 -11.63
N MET A 479 -13.08 -4.69 -11.37
CA MET A 479 -11.98 -5.67 -11.36
C MET A 479 -12.04 -6.62 -10.17
N MET A 480 -12.43 -6.12 -8.97
CA MET A 480 -12.47 -6.93 -7.75
C MET A 480 -13.44 -6.34 -6.72
N ASN A 481 -14.61 -6.93 -6.62
CA ASN A 481 -15.70 -6.45 -5.77
C ASN A 481 -16.25 -7.51 -4.81
N SER A 482 -15.89 -8.78 -4.98
CA SER A 482 -16.51 -9.90 -4.26
C SER A 482 -16.28 -9.87 -2.74
N ASP A 483 -15.22 -9.22 -2.26
CA ASP A 483 -14.95 -9.07 -0.83
C ASP A 483 -15.82 -8.01 -0.13
N LEU A 484 -16.66 -7.30 -0.89
CA LEU A 484 -17.79 -6.58 -0.32
C LEU A 484 -18.71 -7.56 0.45
N TYR A 485 -18.98 -8.72 -0.17
CA TYR A 485 -19.72 -9.81 0.48
C TYR A 485 -18.96 -10.36 1.69
N SER A 486 -17.63 -10.52 1.60
CA SER A 486 -16.80 -10.96 2.72
C SER A 486 -16.89 -10.01 3.92
N SER A 487 -16.87 -8.69 3.70
CA SER A 487 -17.01 -7.70 4.76
C SER A 487 -18.35 -7.75 5.46
N VAL A 488 -19.45 -7.94 4.70
CA VAL A 488 -20.81 -8.10 5.25
C VAL A 488 -20.92 -9.38 6.07
N LEU A 489 -20.44 -10.51 5.53
CA LEU A 489 -20.49 -11.81 6.23
C LEU A 489 -19.68 -11.83 7.52
N SER A 490 -18.52 -11.18 7.54
CA SER A 490 -17.64 -11.16 8.70
C SER A 490 -17.98 -10.05 9.70
N GLY A 491 -18.93 -9.16 9.38
CA GLY A 491 -19.32 -8.03 10.23
C GLY A 491 -18.29 -6.91 10.34
N HIS A 492 -17.30 -6.86 9.41
CA HIS A 492 -16.29 -5.80 9.39
C HIS A 492 -16.73 -4.69 8.43
N LYS A 493 -17.38 -3.68 9.01
CA LYS A 493 -18.00 -2.56 8.30
C LYS A 493 -16.98 -1.70 7.55
N MET A 494 -17.34 -1.32 6.32
CA MET A 494 -16.69 -0.28 5.50
C MET A 494 -17.74 0.71 5.01
N ILE A 495 -17.37 1.97 4.80
CA ILE A 495 -18.13 2.95 4.01
C ILE A 495 -17.41 3.10 2.68
N VAL A 496 -17.98 2.56 1.61
CA VAL A 496 -17.39 2.55 0.27
C VAL A 496 -18.03 3.64 -0.58
N VAL A 497 -17.22 4.55 -1.11
CA VAL A 497 -17.63 5.58 -2.05
C VAL A 497 -17.16 5.18 -3.44
N VAL A 498 -18.10 4.76 -4.29
CA VAL A 498 -17.83 4.41 -5.69
C VAL A 498 -18.00 5.65 -6.55
N CYS A 499 -16.92 6.08 -7.18
CA CYS A 499 -16.90 7.23 -8.08
C CYS A 499 -16.98 6.74 -9.54
N ASP A 500 -18.16 6.80 -10.14
CA ASP A 500 -18.41 6.40 -11.52
C ASP A 500 -18.05 7.52 -12.49
N ASN A 501 -16.99 7.33 -13.26
CA ASN A 501 -16.55 8.25 -14.32
C ASN A 501 -16.74 7.67 -15.74
N GLY A 502 -17.34 6.50 -15.89
CA GLY A 502 -17.61 5.82 -17.15
C GLY A 502 -16.45 4.99 -17.69
N GLY A 503 -15.50 4.55 -16.84
CA GLY A 503 -14.40 3.63 -17.21
C GLY A 503 -13.04 4.02 -16.64
N TYR A 504 -11.98 3.91 -17.43
CA TYR A 504 -10.59 4.22 -17.03
C TYR A 504 -10.21 5.66 -17.41
N ALA A 505 -10.90 6.65 -16.82
CA ALA A 505 -10.81 8.06 -17.23
C ALA A 505 -9.38 8.64 -17.11
N VAL A 506 -8.59 8.26 -16.09
CA VAL A 506 -7.21 8.73 -15.97
C VAL A 506 -6.31 8.21 -17.10
N ILE A 507 -6.55 6.99 -17.56
CA ILE A 507 -5.80 6.41 -18.68
C ILE A 507 -6.23 7.06 -20.00
N ASN A 508 -7.52 7.34 -20.16
CA ASN A 508 -8.01 8.14 -21.28
C ASN A 508 -7.38 9.54 -21.31
N ARG A 509 -7.31 10.22 -20.16
CA ARG A 509 -6.60 11.50 -20.01
C ARG A 509 -5.13 11.38 -20.45
N LEU A 510 -4.41 10.37 -19.97
CA LEU A 510 -3.01 10.14 -20.32
C LEU A 510 -2.83 9.91 -21.83
N GLN A 511 -3.72 9.09 -22.44
CA GLN A 511 -3.73 8.84 -23.88
C GLN A 511 -3.89 10.14 -24.67
N ASN A 512 -4.86 10.98 -24.28
CA ASN A 512 -5.14 12.25 -24.94
C ASN A 512 -4.00 13.27 -24.77
N PHE A 513 -3.40 13.35 -23.58
CA PHE A 513 -2.23 14.20 -23.35
C PHE A 513 -0.99 13.80 -24.15
N LYS A 514 -0.91 12.54 -24.57
CA LYS A 514 0.16 12.05 -25.44
C LYS A 514 -0.24 12.05 -26.92
N GLY A 515 -1.30 12.83 -27.28
CA GLY A 515 -1.76 13.06 -28.64
C GLY A 515 -2.59 11.93 -29.24
N GLY A 516 -2.94 10.90 -28.47
CA GLY A 516 -3.87 9.85 -28.88
C GLY A 516 -5.32 10.32 -28.79
N GLU A 517 -6.18 9.70 -29.60
CA GLU A 517 -7.63 9.84 -29.46
C GLU A 517 -8.14 8.91 -28.35
N SER A 518 -9.32 9.20 -27.80
CA SER A 518 -9.97 8.31 -26.84
C SER A 518 -10.21 6.94 -27.48
N PHE A 519 -9.72 5.87 -26.83
CA PHE A 519 -9.79 4.52 -27.38
C PHE A 519 -9.79 3.48 -26.24
N ASN A 520 -10.86 2.70 -26.16
CA ASN A 520 -11.02 1.52 -25.31
C ASN A 520 -10.80 1.75 -23.79
N ASN A 521 -10.85 3.01 -23.33
CA ASN A 521 -10.69 3.36 -21.91
C ASN A 521 -12.02 3.79 -21.27
N LEU A 522 -12.79 4.62 -21.91
CA LEU A 522 -14.17 4.90 -21.50
C LEU A 522 -15.11 3.92 -22.20
N ILE A 523 -16.17 3.51 -21.53
CA ILE A 523 -17.13 2.51 -22.06
C ILE A 523 -17.72 2.98 -23.42
N LYS A 524 -17.99 4.27 -23.56
CA LYS A 524 -18.49 4.87 -24.83
C LYS A 524 -17.51 4.74 -26.00
N ASP A 525 -16.22 4.54 -25.74
CA ASP A 525 -15.15 4.46 -26.74
C ASP A 525 -14.70 2.99 -26.98
N CYS A 526 -15.37 2.03 -26.32
CA CYS A 526 -15.13 0.60 -26.50
C CYS A 526 -15.86 0.05 -27.72
N ARG A 527 -15.37 -1.07 -28.27
CA ARG A 527 -16.09 -1.83 -29.25
C ARG A 527 -17.30 -2.52 -28.60
N LEU A 528 -18.49 -2.15 -29.01
CA LEU A 528 -19.74 -2.72 -28.54
C LEU A 528 -20.30 -3.71 -29.59
N GLY A 529 -21.25 -4.55 -29.18
CA GLY A 529 -22.03 -5.39 -30.10
C GLY A 529 -23.00 -4.57 -30.96
N ASP A 530 -23.48 -5.13 -32.04
CA ASP A 530 -24.42 -4.45 -32.93
C ASP A 530 -25.72 -4.10 -32.19
N GLY A 531 -26.07 -2.82 -32.18
CA GLY A 531 -27.28 -2.31 -31.52
C GLY A 531 -27.18 -2.21 -29.99
N VAL A 532 -25.98 -2.39 -29.40
CA VAL A 532 -25.74 -2.19 -27.96
C VAL A 532 -25.30 -0.75 -27.73
N GLU A 533 -26.08 -0.02 -26.92
CA GLU A 533 -25.67 1.31 -26.45
C GLU A 533 -24.77 1.20 -25.21
N PRO A 534 -23.81 2.12 -25.03
CA PRO A 534 -22.96 2.14 -23.82
C PRO A 534 -23.81 2.31 -22.57
N PHE A 535 -23.59 1.47 -21.57
CA PHE A 535 -24.23 1.62 -20.26
C PHE A 535 -23.25 1.29 -19.13
N MET A 536 -23.48 1.87 -17.97
CA MET A 536 -22.74 1.53 -16.74
C MET A 536 -23.58 0.57 -15.89
N PRO A 537 -22.93 -0.36 -15.17
CA PRO A 537 -23.62 -1.18 -14.18
C PRO A 537 -24.29 -0.30 -13.10
N ASP A 538 -25.42 -0.76 -12.60
CA ASP A 538 -26.00 -0.21 -11.38
C ASP A 538 -25.18 -0.72 -10.17
N PHE A 539 -24.19 0.09 -9.72
CA PHE A 539 -23.29 -0.27 -8.63
C PHE A 539 -24.02 -0.40 -7.30
N ALA A 540 -25.07 0.40 -7.08
CA ALA A 540 -25.87 0.33 -5.87
C ALA A 540 -26.66 -0.98 -5.83
N ALA A 541 -27.37 -1.36 -6.89
CA ALA A 541 -28.09 -2.63 -6.96
C ALA A 541 -27.14 -3.83 -6.87
N HIS A 542 -25.96 -3.77 -7.50
CA HIS A 542 -24.93 -4.80 -7.42
C HIS A 542 -24.47 -4.99 -5.96
N ALA A 543 -24.13 -3.91 -5.27
CA ALA A 543 -23.70 -3.96 -3.87
C ALA A 543 -24.83 -4.43 -2.92
N ALA A 544 -26.08 -4.02 -3.16
CA ALA A 544 -27.25 -4.48 -2.42
C ALA A 544 -27.42 -5.99 -2.52
N SER A 545 -27.16 -6.59 -3.68
CA SER A 545 -27.24 -8.05 -3.86
C SER A 545 -26.24 -8.83 -3.00
N MET A 546 -25.15 -8.17 -2.57
CA MET A 546 -24.15 -8.72 -1.63
C MET A 546 -24.42 -8.38 -0.17
N GLY A 547 -25.58 -7.78 0.14
CA GLY A 547 -26.03 -7.48 1.50
C GLY A 547 -25.60 -6.14 2.06
N ALA A 548 -24.94 -5.28 1.29
CA ALA A 548 -24.61 -3.93 1.70
C ALA A 548 -25.85 -3.02 1.80
N ILE A 549 -25.79 -2.00 2.65
CA ILE A 549 -26.71 -0.87 2.60
C ILE A 549 -26.23 0.04 1.47
N VAL A 550 -27.15 0.58 0.65
CA VAL A 550 -26.75 1.31 -0.55
C VAL A 550 -27.44 2.67 -0.67
N TYR A 551 -26.71 3.62 -1.25
CA TYR A 551 -27.23 4.91 -1.68
C TYR A 551 -26.68 5.19 -3.07
N ASP A 552 -27.55 5.63 -3.98
CA ASP A 552 -27.19 6.14 -5.31
C ASP A 552 -27.49 7.64 -5.32
N VAL A 553 -26.49 8.47 -5.57
CA VAL A 553 -26.55 9.92 -5.38
C VAL A 553 -25.94 10.67 -6.54
N ASP A 554 -26.53 11.80 -6.92
CA ASP A 554 -26.10 12.61 -8.06
C ASP A 554 -25.45 13.94 -7.63
N THR A 555 -25.62 14.37 -6.39
CA THR A 555 -25.13 15.67 -5.89
C THR A 555 -24.28 15.54 -4.65
N ILE A 556 -23.43 16.54 -4.38
CA ILE A 556 -22.63 16.62 -3.14
C ILE A 556 -23.52 16.72 -1.90
N ALA A 557 -24.68 17.35 -1.99
CA ALA A 557 -25.61 17.43 -0.86
C ALA A 557 -26.18 16.05 -0.50
N GLU A 558 -26.62 15.28 -1.49
CA GLU A 558 -27.08 13.89 -1.30
C GLU A 558 -25.96 12.96 -0.81
N LEU A 559 -24.74 13.11 -1.36
CA LEU A 559 -23.55 12.39 -0.87
C LEU A 559 -23.32 12.67 0.62
N SER A 560 -23.37 13.91 1.04
CA SER A 560 -23.15 14.32 2.44
C SER A 560 -24.21 13.74 3.38
N GLU A 561 -25.47 13.72 2.94
CA GLU A 561 -26.57 13.10 3.70
C GLU A 561 -26.40 11.58 3.77
N ALA A 562 -26.08 10.92 2.65
CA ALA A 562 -25.85 9.47 2.58
C ALA A 562 -24.65 9.07 3.45
N PHE A 563 -23.55 9.82 3.42
CA PHE A 563 -22.38 9.57 4.26
C PHE A 563 -22.71 9.70 5.75
N THR A 564 -23.48 10.71 6.13
CA THR A 564 -23.92 10.90 7.51
C THR A 564 -24.78 9.71 7.99
N LYS A 565 -25.69 9.21 7.15
CA LYS A 565 -26.49 8.01 7.43
C LYS A 565 -25.61 6.75 7.51
N ALA A 566 -24.59 6.64 6.63
CA ALA A 566 -23.67 5.52 6.58
C ALA A 566 -22.90 5.34 7.90
N ARG A 567 -22.53 6.43 8.58
CA ARG A 567 -21.86 6.35 9.91
C ARG A 567 -22.68 5.61 10.95
N SER A 568 -24.00 5.74 10.91
CA SER A 568 -24.92 5.09 11.86
C SER A 568 -25.35 3.68 11.44
N ALA A 569 -24.93 3.20 10.29
CA ALA A 569 -25.28 1.88 9.78
C ALA A 569 -24.57 0.76 10.55
N ASP A 570 -25.23 -0.40 10.64
CA ASP A 570 -24.75 -1.58 11.38
C ASP A 570 -23.83 -2.50 10.56
N ARG A 571 -23.67 -2.24 9.26
CA ARG A 571 -22.85 -3.03 8.32
C ARG A 571 -22.33 -2.19 7.18
N THR A 572 -21.58 -2.79 6.30
CA THR A 572 -20.98 -2.15 5.12
C THR A 572 -22.01 -1.38 4.30
N VAL A 573 -21.66 -0.14 3.96
CA VAL A 573 -22.46 0.79 3.15
C VAL A 573 -21.71 1.08 1.87
N VAL A 574 -22.42 1.13 0.75
CA VAL A 574 -21.90 1.59 -0.55
C VAL A 574 -22.67 2.82 -1.00
N ILE A 575 -21.96 3.89 -1.27
CA ILE A 575 -22.48 5.13 -1.83
C ILE A 575 -21.94 5.23 -3.25
N SER A 576 -22.81 5.11 -4.25
CA SER A 576 -22.46 5.30 -5.67
C SER A 576 -22.74 6.73 -6.07
N THR A 577 -21.78 7.37 -6.74
CA THR A 577 -21.94 8.72 -7.28
C THR A 577 -21.29 8.87 -8.64
N ARG A 578 -21.97 9.53 -9.55
CA ARG A 578 -21.38 9.90 -10.85
C ARG A 578 -20.43 11.06 -10.67
N VAL A 579 -19.30 11.04 -11.38
CA VAL A 579 -18.31 12.10 -11.36
C VAL A 579 -17.87 12.47 -12.76
N GLN A 580 -17.40 13.71 -12.93
CA GLN A 580 -16.83 14.17 -14.19
C GLN A 580 -15.55 13.42 -14.52
N SER A 581 -15.44 12.93 -15.77
CA SER A 581 -14.29 12.14 -16.24
C SER A 581 -13.08 12.97 -16.68
N HIS A 582 -13.23 14.28 -16.84
CA HIS A 582 -12.20 15.12 -17.47
C HIS A 582 -11.73 16.31 -16.61
N ASP A 583 -12.26 16.48 -15.42
CA ASP A 583 -11.88 17.57 -14.54
C ASP A 583 -10.96 17.08 -13.40
N TRP A 584 -9.73 17.57 -13.35
CA TRP A 584 -8.66 17.13 -12.47
C TRP A 584 -8.00 18.32 -11.76
N THR A 585 -7.62 18.09 -10.49
CA THR A 585 -6.84 19.07 -9.73
C THR A 585 -5.41 19.14 -10.25
N GLY A 586 -4.93 20.34 -10.59
CA GLY A 586 -3.55 20.57 -11.03
C GLY A 586 -2.51 20.40 -9.92
N GLY A 587 -1.30 20.92 -10.18
CA GLY A 587 -0.16 20.84 -9.26
C GLY A 587 0.83 19.71 -9.57
N ASP A 588 0.54 18.93 -10.61
CA ASP A 588 1.35 17.78 -11.04
C ASP A 588 2.76 18.20 -11.49
N SER A 589 3.76 17.38 -11.17
CA SER A 589 5.05 17.44 -11.85
C SER A 589 5.01 16.63 -13.15
N TRP A 590 6.02 16.79 -13.97
CA TRP A 590 6.21 15.96 -15.15
C TRP A 590 6.42 14.49 -14.77
N TRP A 591 6.03 13.59 -15.67
CA TRP A 591 6.21 12.13 -15.53
C TRP A 591 6.60 11.53 -16.87
N ASP A 592 7.63 10.69 -16.88
CA ASP A 592 8.15 10.02 -18.06
C ASP A 592 7.21 8.89 -18.50
N VAL A 593 6.41 9.16 -19.48
CA VAL A 593 5.56 8.16 -20.14
C VAL A 593 5.93 8.12 -21.62
N GLY A 594 6.23 6.93 -22.12
CA GLY A 594 6.67 6.74 -23.50
C GLY A 594 5.71 7.33 -24.53
N VAL A 595 6.26 8.05 -25.49
CA VAL A 595 5.55 8.58 -26.65
C VAL A 595 6.17 7.98 -27.91
N PRO A 596 5.35 7.54 -28.92
CA PRO A 596 5.88 6.96 -30.15
C PRO A 596 6.88 7.90 -30.86
N GLU A 597 8.00 7.37 -31.29
CA GLU A 597 9.03 8.14 -32.02
C GLU A 597 8.56 8.56 -33.41
N VAL A 598 7.63 7.78 -34.00
CA VAL A 598 7.01 8.06 -35.30
C VAL A 598 5.51 7.92 -35.20
N SER A 599 4.78 8.86 -35.79
CA SER A 599 3.33 8.81 -35.88
C SER A 599 2.84 9.64 -37.08
N PRO A 600 1.79 9.19 -37.77
CA PRO A 600 1.11 10.01 -38.77
C PRO A 600 0.35 11.18 -38.14
N ARG A 601 0.03 11.12 -36.83
CA ARG A 601 -0.73 12.15 -36.11
C ARG A 601 0.19 13.29 -35.67
N GLU A 602 -0.19 14.52 -35.98
CA GLU A 602 0.54 15.72 -35.58
C GLU A 602 0.60 15.88 -34.06
N GLN A 603 -0.50 15.62 -33.36
CA GLN A 603 -0.60 15.71 -31.90
C GLN A 603 0.38 14.76 -31.18
N VAL A 604 0.58 13.56 -31.73
CA VAL A 604 1.56 12.60 -31.18
C VAL A 604 2.98 13.09 -31.41
N ARG A 605 3.28 13.70 -32.56
CA ARG A 605 4.60 14.27 -32.82
C ARG A 605 4.90 15.45 -31.91
N ALA A 606 3.91 16.34 -31.69
CA ALA A 606 4.05 17.45 -30.73
C ALA A 606 4.26 16.94 -29.28
N ALA A 607 3.51 15.92 -28.88
CA ALA A 607 3.69 15.28 -27.57
C ALA A 607 5.07 14.61 -27.43
N LYS A 608 5.65 14.12 -28.53
CA LYS A 608 7.03 13.59 -28.54
C LYS A 608 8.06 14.68 -28.32
N GLU A 609 7.91 15.84 -28.96
CA GLU A 609 8.79 16.99 -28.73
C GLU A 609 8.74 17.48 -27.28
N GLU A 610 7.53 17.59 -26.71
CA GLU A 610 7.34 17.91 -25.27
C GLU A 610 7.98 16.86 -24.36
N HIS A 611 7.83 15.57 -24.69
CA HIS A 611 8.45 14.48 -23.95
C HIS A 611 9.97 14.56 -23.96
N GLU A 612 10.58 14.89 -25.08
CA GLU A 612 12.04 15.06 -25.21
C GLU A 612 12.54 16.27 -24.39
N GLN A 613 11.78 17.37 -24.36
CA GLN A 613 12.08 18.51 -23.49
C GLN A 613 12.01 18.13 -22.01
N GLY A 614 10.98 17.37 -21.61
CA GLY A 614 10.85 16.83 -20.24
C GLY A 614 12.03 15.94 -19.87
N ARG A 615 12.43 15.04 -20.77
CA ARG A 615 13.59 14.15 -20.57
C ARG A 615 14.92 14.91 -20.46
N ALA A 616 15.06 16.03 -21.16
CA ALA A 616 16.26 16.88 -21.05
C ALA A 616 16.41 17.48 -19.64
N ASN A 617 15.32 17.60 -18.86
CA ASN A 617 15.33 18.10 -17.50
C ASN A 617 15.50 16.99 -16.46
N GLN A 618 15.53 15.71 -16.85
CA GLN A 618 15.78 14.62 -15.92
C GLN A 618 17.21 14.63 -15.41
N ARG A 619 17.37 14.47 -14.11
CA ARG A 619 18.70 14.19 -13.56
C ARG A 619 19.14 12.78 -13.95
N VAL A 620 20.36 12.67 -14.46
CA VAL A 620 20.95 11.41 -14.90
C VAL A 620 22.13 11.06 -13.99
N GLY A 621 22.25 9.79 -13.62
CA GLY A 621 23.38 9.31 -12.81
C GLY A 621 23.27 9.63 -11.32
N VAL A 622 22.08 9.79 -10.80
CA VAL A 622 21.78 9.95 -9.37
C VAL A 622 21.64 8.61 -8.65
#